data_474cae9292922168a8d98402168f4263
#
_entry.id   474cae9292922168a8d98402168f4263
#
_cell.length_a   1.000
_cell.length_b   1.000
_cell.length_c   1.000
_cell.angle_alpha   90.00
_cell.angle_beta   90.00
_cell.angle_gamma   90.00
#
_symmetry.space_group_name_H-M   'P 1'
#
loop_
_entity.id
_entity.type
_entity.pdbx_description
1 polymer ?
#
loop_
_entity_poly.entity_id
_entity_poly.type
_entity_poly.pdbx_seq_one_letter_code
_entity_poly.pdbx_strand_id
1 'polypeptide(L)'
;MHRTKISAAIAIISVATLATSLAYGATAIPLPASAPADKPIGKLEQVHAFYDAMPTGVTVTETGRIFVNFPRWGDKVPFTVGEIRDGKVVAYPDLAVNKENPKDPGDGLISVQSVVADGKGRVWLLDTAAPGFASPRPGGAKLVAVDLATNRIVKRLVFPDNVILPGTYVNDMRFDLRKGSEGTVYVTDSSLSGPGAIIVMDIASGHALRRLNGAQSTSVDPAFVPVVEGVAVLGDGPNGTRKPVGVASDGIALSADGKTLYFSPLSSRHLYAVATELLNDSKVSEQQLAAAVQDLGEKGASDGLEADAKGAVYAGDYEHNSIRKRLPDGTWQTVAHDPRMLWPDTLSIGPDGYLYFIVNQLHRQANFNAGHDKREKPYSLLRLKIDAAPAPTH
;
A
#
# COMPACT_ATOMS: atom_id res chain seq x y z
N MET A 1 44.44 -22.94 -88.32
CA MET A 1 43.56 -23.14 -87.14
C MET A 1 43.38 -21.82 -86.44
N HIS A 2 42.29 -21.09 -86.81
CA HIS A 2 41.97 -19.80 -86.23
C HIS A 2 40.93 -19.98 -85.09
N ARG A 3 41.25 -19.48 -83.91
CA ARG A 3 40.28 -19.41 -82.82
C ARG A 3 39.79 -17.97 -82.70
N THR A 4 38.57 -17.73 -83.06
CA THR A 4 37.86 -16.49 -82.89
C THR A 4 37.45 -16.29 -81.44
N LYS A 5 37.81 -15.15 -80.82
CA LYS A 5 37.35 -14.73 -79.52
C LYS A 5 36.11 -13.84 -79.68
N ILE A 6 35.03 -14.28 -79.12
CA ILE A 6 33.78 -13.47 -79.02
C ILE A 6 33.81 -12.76 -77.65
N SER A 7 33.86 -11.44 -77.69
CA SER A 7 33.70 -10.63 -76.49
C SER A 7 32.23 -10.24 -76.31
N ALA A 8 31.62 -10.67 -75.20
CA ALA A 8 30.27 -10.25 -74.80
C ALA A 8 30.37 -8.98 -73.97
N ALA A 9 29.74 -7.96 -74.43
CA ALA A 9 29.59 -6.71 -73.64
C ALA A 9 28.33 -6.85 -72.77
N ILE A 10 28.49 -6.74 -71.46
CA ILE A 10 27.42 -6.70 -70.52
C ILE A 10 27.02 -5.24 -70.28
N ALA A 11 25.85 -4.83 -70.71
CA ALA A 11 25.26 -3.53 -70.43
C ALA A 11 24.65 -3.55 -69.03
N ILE A 12 25.20 -2.77 -68.09
CA ILE A 12 24.64 -2.57 -66.72
C ILE A 12 23.59 -1.45 -66.84
N ILE A 13 22.34 -1.81 -66.73
CA ILE A 13 21.23 -0.85 -66.58
C ILE A 13 21.11 -0.51 -65.10
N SER A 14 21.54 0.71 -64.71
CA SER A 14 21.33 1.26 -63.40
C SER A 14 19.88 1.78 -63.27
N VAL A 15 19.04 1.08 -62.53
CA VAL A 15 17.71 1.57 -62.13
C VAL A 15 17.88 2.43 -60.90
N ALA A 16 17.78 3.75 -61.10
CA ALA A 16 17.72 4.71 -59.98
C ALA A 16 16.29 4.69 -59.38
N THR A 17 16.13 4.03 -58.23
CA THR A 17 14.91 4.13 -57.44
C THR A 17 14.89 5.46 -56.71
N LEU A 18 14.06 6.39 -57.17
CA LEU A 18 13.73 7.59 -56.38
C LEU A 18 12.85 7.17 -55.20
N ALA A 19 13.47 7.14 -54.00
CA ALA A 19 12.72 7.05 -52.75
C ALA A 19 12.15 8.44 -52.40
N THR A 20 10.89 8.69 -52.73
CA THR A 20 10.13 9.84 -52.20
C THR A 20 9.83 9.57 -50.74
N SER A 21 10.60 10.14 -49.84
CA SER A 21 10.28 10.20 -48.41
C SER A 21 9.09 11.17 -48.25
N LEU A 22 7.91 10.63 -48.06
CA LEU A 22 6.78 11.37 -47.49
C LEU A 22 7.13 11.74 -46.04
N ALA A 23 7.65 12.96 -45.88
CA ALA A 23 7.72 13.55 -44.54
C ALA A 23 6.28 13.80 -44.07
N TYR A 24 5.74 12.91 -43.23
CA TYR A 24 4.57 13.23 -42.44
C TYR A 24 4.98 14.39 -41.53
N GLY A 25 4.66 15.61 -41.91
CA GLY A 25 4.71 16.74 -41.01
C GLY A 25 3.72 16.49 -39.88
N ALA A 26 4.19 16.04 -38.75
CA ALA A 26 3.39 16.07 -37.54
C ALA A 26 3.05 17.54 -37.28
N THR A 27 1.83 17.94 -37.62
CA THR A 27 1.28 19.24 -37.19
C THR A 27 1.27 19.19 -35.67
N ALA A 28 2.19 19.94 -35.04
CA ALA A 28 2.18 20.13 -33.61
C ALA A 28 0.79 20.64 -33.22
N ILE A 29 0.05 19.86 -32.43
CA ILE A 29 -1.20 20.31 -31.83
C ILE A 29 -0.83 21.51 -30.97
N PRO A 30 -1.34 22.72 -31.23
CA PRO A 30 -1.03 23.86 -30.40
C PRO A 30 -1.51 23.58 -28.98
N LEU A 31 -0.60 23.61 -28.03
CA LEU A 31 -0.96 23.56 -26.61
C LEU A 31 -1.93 24.72 -26.33
N PRO A 32 -3.01 24.50 -25.56
CA PRO A 32 -3.90 25.59 -25.18
C PRO A 32 -3.08 26.69 -24.50
N ALA A 33 -3.41 27.93 -24.75
CA ALA A 33 -2.65 29.11 -24.26
C ALA A 33 -2.54 29.22 -22.75
N SER A 34 -3.29 28.40 -21.99
CA SER A 34 -3.16 28.20 -20.56
C SER A 34 -3.40 26.72 -20.26
N ALA A 35 -2.34 25.95 -20.04
CA ALA A 35 -2.48 24.66 -19.36
C ALA A 35 -3.06 24.92 -17.94
N PRO A 36 -3.98 24.09 -17.44
CA PRO A 36 -4.44 24.19 -16.06
C PRO A 36 -3.22 24.22 -15.15
N ALA A 37 -3.08 25.24 -14.32
CA ALA A 37 -2.00 25.27 -13.36
C ALA A 37 -2.24 24.12 -12.36
N ASP A 38 -1.19 23.34 -12.06
CA ASP A 38 -1.17 22.32 -11.01
C ASP A 38 -1.19 23.05 -9.64
N LYS A 39 -2.41 23.41 -9.20
CA LYS A 39 -2.62 24.20 -7.99
C LYS A 39 -2.88 23.29 -6.80
N PRO A 40 -2.17 23.50 -5.67
CA PRO A 40 -2.45 22.80 -4.44
C PRO A 40 -3.92 22.93 -4.01
N ILE A 41 -4.50 21.83 -3.52
CA ILE A 41 -5.80 21.75 -2.87
C ILE A 41 -5.57 21.36 -1.41
N GLY A 42 -6.28 22.01 -0.50
CA GLY A 42 -6.11 21.81 0.93
C GLY A 42 -4.86 22.50 1.49
N LYS A 43 -4.82 22.66 2.81
CA LYS A 43 -3.67 23.21 3.53
C LYS A 43 -2.91 22.08 4.19
N LEU A 44 -1.80 21.67 3.59
CA LEU A 44 -0.91 20.64 4.13
C LEU A 44 0.04 21.22 5.17
N GLU A 45 0.23 20.49 6.26
CA GLU A 45 1.20 20.80 7.30
C GLU A 45 2.18 19.61 7.43
N GLN A 46 3.48 19.91 7.45
CA GLN A 46 4.50 18.88 7.69
C GLN A 46 4.66 18.67 9.20
N VAL A 47 4.42 17.43 9.64
CA VAL A 47 4.54 17.02 11.04
C VAL A 47 5.97 16.55 11.34
N HIS A 48 6.55 15.78 10.41
CA HIS A 48 7.91 15.26 10.57
C HIS A 48 8.59 15.02 9.21
N ALA A 49 9.91 15.13 9.19
CA ALA A 49 10.77 14.86 8.04
C ALA A 49 11.72 13.70 8.37
N PHE A 50 11.72 12.64 7.53
CA PHE A 50 12.54 11.45 7.73
C PHE A 50 13.74 11.46 6.79
N TYR A 51 14.95 11.42 7.35
CA TYR A 51 16.21 11.48 6.60
C TYR A 51 16.92 10.12 6.50
N ASP A 52 16.43 9.10 7.23
CA ASP A 52 17.05 7.77 7.28
C ASP A 52 16.29 6.75 6.42
N ALA A 53 15.66 5.76 7.05
CA ALA A 53 14.86 4.74 6.37
C ALA A 53 13.53 5.30 5.88
N MET A 54 13.00 4.71 4.82
CA MET A 54 11.70 5.05 4.25
C MET A 54 10.57 4.56 5.17
N PRO A 55 9.71 5.46 5.69
CA PRO A 55 8.52 5.06 6.44
C PRO A 55 7.43 4.56 5.49
N THR A 56 6.58 3.64 5.96
CA THR A 56 5.37 3.22 5.25
C THR A 56 4.11 3.47 6.06
N GLY A 57 4.12 3.23 7.37
CA GLY A 57 2.94 3.32 8.20
C GLY A 57 2.98 4.46 9.22
N VAL A 58 1.78 4.93 9.57
CA VAL A 58 1.54 5.90 10.64
C VAL A 58 0.25 5.57 11.37
N THR A 59 0.25 5.75 12.69
CA THR A 59 -0.99 5.81 13.49
C THR A 59 -0.90 6.90 14.52
N VAL A 60 -2.02 7.58 14.74
CA VAL A 60 -2.19 8.58 15.80
C VAL A 60 -3.17 8.04 16.83
N THR A 61 -2.73 7.95 18.07
CA THR A 61 -3.55 7.41 19.16
C THR A 61 -4.61 8.41 19.64
N GLU A 62 -5.54 7.94 20.44
CA GLU A 62 -6.55 8.77 21.10
C GLU A 62 -5.97 9.86 22.02
N THR A 63 -4.71 9.71 22.42
CA THR A 63 -3.96 10.71 23.22
C THR A 63 -3.04 11.59 22.38
N GLY A 64 -3.03 11.40 21.05
CA GLY A 64 -2.21 12.19 20.11
C GLY A 64 -0.76 11.69 20.00
N ARG A 65 -0.39 10.54 20.56
CA ARG A 65 0.93 9.92 20.29
C ARG A 65 0.99 9.43 18.84
N ILE A 66 2.14 9.59 18.21
CA ILE A 66 2.35 9.25 16.79
C ILE A 66 3.37 8.14 16.69
N PHE A 67 2.96 7.00 16.11
CA PHE A 67 3.81 5.85 15.82
C PHE A 67 3.99 5.69 14.32
N VAL A 68 5.18 5.26 13.92
CA VAL A 68 5.57 5.03 12.53
C VAL A 68 6.34 3.71 12.42
N ASN A 69 6.31 3.12 11.22
CA ASN A 69 7.10 1.92 10.97
C ASN A 69 7.95 2.04 9.71
N PHE A 70 9.00 1.22 9.68
CA PHE A 70 10.03 1.15 8.65
C PHE A 70 10.26 -0.33 8.31
N PRO A 71 9.63 -0.86 7.26
CA PRO A 71 9.88 -2.24 6.85
C PRO A 71 11.31 -2.41 6.32
N ARG A 72 11.84 -3.61 6.43
CA ARG A 72 13.20 -3.91 5.97
C ARG A 72 13.22 -4.23 4.48
N TRP A 73 13.13 -3.19 3.65
CA TRP A 73 13.09 -3.26 2.18
C TRP A 73 14.39 -2.85 1.49
N GLY A 74 15.52 -3.00 2.19
CA GLY A 74 16.85 -2.67 1.64
C GLY A 74 17.50 -1.44 2.26
N ASP A 75 16.76 -0.52 2.83
CA ASP A 75 17.31 0.59 3.61
C ASP A 75 17.98 0.07 4.90
N LYS A 76 18.91 0.83 5.46
CA LYS A 76 19.42 0.59 6.80
C LYS A 76 18.34 0.96 7.81
N VAL A 77 17.69 -0.05 8.38
CA VAL A 77 16.61 0.10 9.36
C VAL A 77 17.12 -0.28 10.75
N PRO A 78 17.48 0.69 11.61
CA PRO A 78 18.00 0.40 12.95
C PRO A 78 16.92 -0.15 13.91
N PHE A 79 15.67 0.25 13.69
CA PHE A 79 14.46 -0.27 14.33
C PHE A 79 13.29 -0.20 13.37
N THR A 80 12.41 -1.19 13.41
CA THR A 80 11.30 -1.29 12.47
C THR A 80 10.03 -0.54 12.93
N VAL A 81 9.98 -0.16 14.22
CA VAL A 81 8.90 0.66 14.81
C VAL A 81 9.49 1.79 15.63
N GLY A 82 8.96 2.98 15.44
CA GLY A 82 9.32 4.17 16.20
C GLY A 82 8.13 4.99 16.67
N GLU A 83 8.35 5.81 17.66
CA GLU A 83 7.43 6.86 18.11
C GLU A 83 8.07 8.23 17.86
N ILE A 84 7.28 9.19 17.38
CA ILE A 84 7.73 10.57 17.24
C ILE A 84 7.59 11.26 18.59
N ARG A 85 8.72 11.60 19.23
CA ARG A 85 8.81 12.31 20.51
C ARG A 85 9.76 13.49 20.38
N ASP A 86 9.32 14.66 20.79
CA ASP A 86 10.15 15.89 20.77
C ASP A 86 10.84 16.13 19.42
N GLY A 87 10.09 15.91 18.33
CA GLY A 87 10.59 16.08 16.96
C GLY A 87 11.56 15.00 16.46
N LYS A 88 11.79 13.93 17.23
CA LYS A 88 12.68 12.82 16.87
C LYS A 88 11.91 11.49 16.81
N VAL A 89 12.34 10.59 15.94
CA VAL A 89 11.87 9.21 15.93
C VAL A 89 12.73 8.38 16.88
N VAL A 90 12.10 7.78 17.88
CA VAL A 90 12.75 6.90 18.85
C VAL A 90 12.19 5.49 18.74
N ALA A 91 13.04 4.46 18.92
CA ALA A 91 12.60 3.06 18.85
C ALA A 91 11.48 2.77 19.83
N TYR A 92 10.43 2.07 19.37
CA TYR A 92 9.27 1.75 20.21
C TYR A 92 8.91 0.25 20.17
N PRO A 93 8.57 -0.37 21.31
CA PRO A 93 8.63 0.20 22.66
C PRO A 93 10.06 0.47 23.12
N ASP A 94 11.04 -0.26 22.62
CA ASP A 94 12.48 -0.09 22.86
C ASP A 94 13.32 -0.77 21.76
N LEU A 95 14.64 -0.63 21.82
CA LEU A 95 15.57 -1.25 20.87
C LEU A 95 15.66 -2.78 21.01
N ALA A 96 15.39 -3.34 22.18
CA ALA A 96 15.49 -4.78 22.39
C ALA A 96 14.36 -5.52 21.68
N VAL A 97 13.13 -5.01 21.78
CA VAL A 97 11.96 -5.54 21.06
C VAL A 97 12.14 -5.42 19.54
N ASN A 98 12.80 -4.37 19.07
CA ASN A 98 13.06 -4.14 17.64
C ASN A 98 14.18 -5.03 17.06
N LYS A 99 14.79 -5.89 17.88
CA LYS A 99 15.76 -6.88 17.43
C LYS A 99 15.06 -8.19 17.10
N GLU A 100 15.37 -8.73 15.94
CA GLU A 100 14.99 -10.07 15.57
C GLU A 100 15.60 -11.10 16.52
N ASN A 101 14.81 -12.12 16.87
CA ASN A 101 15.30 -13.31 17.56
C ASN A 101 15.38 -14.48 16.56
N PRO A 102 16.57 -14.83 16.02
CA PRO A 102 16.69 -15.90 15.03
C PRO A 102 16.34 -17.30 15.55
N LYS A 103 16.33 -17.49 16.87
CA LYS A 103 15.99 -18.78 17.51
C LYS A 103 14.48 -18.92 17.76
N ASP A 104 13.78 -17.80 17.84
CA ASP A 104 12.34 -17.74 18.03
C ASP A 104 11.78 -16.55 17.20
N PRO A 105 11.42 -16.76 15.94
CA PRO A 105 10.85 -15.71 15.09
C PRO A 105 9.55 -15.10 15.63
N GLY A 106 8.86 -15.79 16.53
CA GLY A 106 7.67 -15.30 17.23
C GLY A 106 7.98 -14.23 18.30
N ASP A 107 9.22 -14.19 18.80
CA ASP A 107 9.71 -13.15 19.71
C ASP A 107 10.46 -12.07 18.91
N GLY A 108 10.59 -10.85 19.42
CA GLY A 108 11.22 -9.74 18.70
C GLY A 108 10.54 -9.37 17.37
N LEU A 109 10.91 -8.22 16.79
CA LEU A 109 10.34 -7.71 15.55
C LEU A 109 11.29 -7.95 14.37
N ILE A 110 10.76 -8.53 13.28
CA ILE A 110 11.53 -8.87 12.06
C ILE A 110 11.39 -7.75 11.04
N SER A 111 10.17 -7.47 10.58
CA SER A 111 9.90 -6.42 9.58
C SER A 111 8.45 -5.96 9.74
N VAL A 112 8.23 -4.89 10.48
CA VAL A 112 6.87 -4.37 10.72
C VAL A 112 6.42 -3.55 9.52
N GLN A 113 5.23 -3.89 9.00
CA GLN A 113 4.63 -3.22 7.85
C GLN A 113 3.56 -2.22 8.24
N SER A 114 2.83 -2.46 9.34
CA SER A 114 1.77 -1.55 9.78
C SER A 114 1.78 -1.37 11.29
N VAL A 115 1.37 -0.18 11.73
CA VAL A 115 1.12 0.20 13.12
C VAL A 115 -0.28 0.80 13.21
N VAL A 116 -1.12 0.31 14.13
CA VAL A 116 -2.49 0.79 14.30
C VAL A 116 -2.87 0.89 15.77
N ALA A 117 -3.34 2.07 16.19
CA ALA A 117 -3.95 2.26 17.50
C ALA A 117 -5.37 1.68 17.49
N ASP A 118 -5.72 0.91 18.53
CA ASP A 118 -7.03 0.24 18.58
C ASP A 118 -8.13 1.06 19.29
N GLY A 119 -7.82 2.27 19.73
CA GLY A 119 -8.76 3.15 20.43
C GLY A 119 -9.05 2.75 21.87
N LYS A 120 -8.37 1.70 22.39
CA LYS A 120 -8.48 1.22 23.79
C LYS A 120 -7.14 1.19 24.53
N GLY A 121 -6.27 2.16 24.22
CA GLY A 121 -4.99 2.32 24.91
C GLY A 121 -3.92 1.34 24.47
N ARG A 122 -4.03 0.71 23.31
CA ARG A 122 -2.99 -0.16 22.73
C ARG A 122 -2.61 0.31 21.33
N VAL A 123 -1.35 0.16 20.99
CA VAL A 123 -0.88 0.17 19.61
C VAL A 123 -0.50 -1.25 19.20
N TRP A 124 -0.95 -1.64 18.02
CA TRP A 124 -0.66 -2.93 17.43
C TRP A 124 0.37 -2.79 16.32
N LEU A 125 1.29 -3.74 16.28
CA LEU A 125 2.39 -3.82 15.34
C LEU A 125 2.17 -5.08 14.50
N LEU A 126 2.08 -4.94 13.18
CA LEU A 126 1.91 -6.05 12.24
C LEU A 126 3.27 -6.39 11.64
N ASP A 127 3.84 -7.50 12.09
CA ASP A 127 5.12 -8.00 11.61
C ASP A 127 4.91 -9.02 10.49
N THR A 128 5.40 -8.73 9.31
CA THR A 128 5.29 -9.61 8.13
C THR A 128 6.18 -10.83 8.23
N ALA A 129 7.26 -10.75 9.01
CA ALA A 129 8.38 -11.69 9.00
C ALA A 129 9.00 -11.95 7.62
N ALA A 130 8.78 -11.03 6.67
CA ALA A 130 9.14 -11.16 5.24
C ALA A 130 10.05 -10.00 4.79
N PRO A 131 11.26 -9.83 5.34
CA PRO A 131 12.16 -8.75 4.94
C PRO A 131 12.50 -8.87 3.45
N GLY A 132 12.48 -7.74 2.72
CA GLY A 132 12.74 -7.69 1.29
C GLY A 132 11.70 -8.46 0.44
N PHE A 133 10.47 -8.63 0.95
CA PHE A 133 9.41 -9.43 0.32
C PHE A 133 9.78 -10.90 0.11
N ALA A 134 10.69 -11.44 0.88
CA ALA A 134 10.95 -12.87 0.92
C ALA A 134 9.73 -13.63 1.48
N SER A 135 9.71 -14.96 1.35
CA SER A 135 8.70 -15.76 2.04
C SER A 135 8.74 -15.49 3.54
N PRO A 136 7.57 -15.36 4.20
CA PRO A 136 7.51 -15.17 5.64
C PRO A 136 8.28 -16.26 6.38
N ARG A 137 9.04 -15.88 7.39
CA ARG A 137 9.72 -16.85 8.25
C ARG A 137 8.68 -17.66 9.03
N PRO A 138 8.78 -18.99 9.07
CA PRO A 138 7.84 -19.84 9.81
C PRO A 138 7.72 -19.39 11.27
N GLY A 139 6.48 -19.23 11.76
CA GLY A 139 6.19 -18.73 13.11
C GLY A 139 6.55 -17.27 13.38
N GLY A 140 6.95 -16.51 12.35
CA GLY A 140 7.40 -15.13 12.52
C GLY A 140 6.34 -14.06 12.25
N ALA A 141 5.42 -14.29 11.30
CA ALA A 141 4.34 -13.35 11.01
C ALA A 141 3.39 -13.25 12.21
N LYS A 142 3.18 -12.03 12.72
CA LYS A 142 2.46 -11.85 14.00
C LYS A 142 1.89 -10.45 14.19
N LEU A 143 0.94 -10.37 15.09
CA LEU A 143 0.46 -9.14 15.72
C LEU A 143 1.06 -9.00 17.12
N VAL A 144 1.55 -7.81 17.44
CA VAL A 144 2.07 -7.49 18.76
C VAL A 144 1.34 -6.28 19.32
N ALA A 145 0.63 -6.44 20.44
CA ALA A 145 -0.02 -5.34 21.14
C ALA A 145 0.90 -4.78 22.23
N VAL A 146 1.06 -3.47 22.21
CA VAL A 146 1.78 -2.72 23.24
C VAL A 146 0.79 -1.81 23.96
N ASP A 147 0.72 -1.94 25.28
CA ASP A 147 -0.07 -1.06 26.15
C ASP A 147 0.57 0.33 26.23
N LEU A 148 -0.20 1.35 25.90
CA LEU A 148 0.29 2.73 25.76
C LEU A 148 0.60 3.41 27.10
N ALA A 149 0.02 2.93 28.22
CA ALA A 149 0.27 3.49 29.54
C ALA A 149 1.61 3.01 30.11
N THR A 150 1.92 1.73 29.87
CA THR A 150 3.12 1.09 30.43
C THR A 150 4.26 0.93 29.41
N ASN A 151 3.97 1.08 28.10
CA ASN A 151 4.86 0.80 26.97
C ASN A 151 5.38 -0.65 26.99
N ARG A 152 4.57 -1.59 27.47
CA ARG A 152 4.92 -3.02 27.55
C ARG A 152 4.08 -3.82 26.57
N ILE A 153 4.68 -4.86 26.00
CA ILE A 153 3.96 -5.85 25.22
C ILE A 153 2.99 -6.57 26.13
N VAL A 154 1.71 -6.56 25.77
CA VAL A 154 0.62 -7.23 26.51
C VAL A 154 0.05 -8.42 25.76
N LYS A 155 0.31 -8.52 24.44
CA LYS A 155 -0.14 -9.67 23.64
C LYS A 155 0.76 -9.89 22.43
N ARG A 156 0.96 -11.15 22.06
CA ARG A 156 1.53 -11.60 20.79
C ARG A 156 0.61 -12.66 20.20
N LEU A 157 0.23 -12.49 18.95
CA LEU A 157 -0.58 -13.43 18.18
C LEU A 157 0.18 -13.80 16.92
N VAL A 158 0.78 -14.97 16.90
CA VAL A 158 1.42 -15.53 15.70
C VAL A 158 0.32 -16.03 14.78
N PHE A 159 0.40 -15.66 13.52
CA PHE A 159 -0.55 -16.16 12.51
C PHE A 159 -0.35 -17.66 12.30
N PRO A 160 -1.43 -18.46 12.26
CA PRO A 160 -1.33 -19.87 11.97
C PRO A 160 -0.82 -20.15 10.54
N ASP A 161 -0.11 -21.27 10.34
CA ASP A 161 0.46 -21.65 9.05
C ASP A 161 -0.58 -21.83 7.94
N ASN A 162 -1.82 -22.15 8.29
CA ASN A 162 -2.91 -22.29 7.32
C ASN A 162 -3.41 -20.96 6.72
N VAL A 163 -3.03 -19.82 7.29
CA VAL A 163 -3.36 -18.49 6.74
C VAL A 163 -2.15 -17.76 6.17
N ILE A 164 -0.93 -18.14 6.56
CA ILE A 164 0.31 -17.59 6.02
C ILE A 164 0.87 -18.53 4.96
N LEU A 165 0.67 -18.17 3.71
CA LEU A 165 1.19 -18.90 2.55
C LEU A 165 2.61 -18.44 2.20
N PRO A 166 3.38 -19.18 1.39
CA PRO A 166 4.75 -18.77 1.02
C PRO A 166 4.87 -17.40 0.35
N GLY A 167 3.79 -16.94 -0.32
CA GLY A 167 3.75 -15.61 -0.94
C GLY A 167 3.00 -14.55 -0.13
N THR A 168 2.52 -14.88 1.06
CA THR A 168 1.76 -13.93 1.90
C THR A 168 2.63 -12.75 2.35
N TYR A 169 2.07 -11.56 2.23
CA TYR A 169 2.62 -10.34 2.79
C TYR A 169 1.53 -9.60 3.55
N VAL A 170 1.43 -9.85 4.88
CA VAL A 170 0.45 -9.16 5.73
C VAL A 170 0.79 -7.67 5.76
N ASN A 171 -0.16 -6.81 5.34
CA ASN A 171 0.16 -5.42 5.06
C ASN A 171 -0.49 -4.43 6.02
N ASP A 172 -1.81 -4.30 6.01
CA ASP A 172 -2.51 -3.35 6.87
C ASP A 172 -3.62 -4.04 7.67
N MET A 173 -4.11 -3.39 8.71
CA MET A 173 -5.06 -4.00 9.66
C MET A 173 -6.07 -2.99 10.19
N ARG A 174 -7.29 -3.48 10.48
CA ARG A 174 -8.34 -2.71 11.19
C ARG A 174 -8.98 -3.56 12.26
N PHE A 175 -9.36 -2.93 13.36
CA PHE A 175 -9.91 -3.58 14.56
C PHE A 175 -11.41 -3.30 14.73
N ASP A 176 -12.18 -4.34 15.05
CA ASP A 176 -13.53 -4.22 15.57
C ASP A 176 -13.58 -4.87 16.97
N LEU A 177 -13.47 -4.05 18.00
CA LEU A 177 -13.45 -4.50 19.39
C LEU A 177 -14.84 -4.76 19.99
N ARG A 178 -15.89 -4.60 19.18
CA ARG A 178 -17.29 -4.93 19.52
C ARG A 178 -17.61 -6.40 19.34
N LYS A 179 -16.76 -7.15 18.59
CA LYS A 179 -16.97 -8.55 18.22
C LYS A 179 -16.12 -9.47 19.07
N GLY A 180 -16.69 -10.62 19.49
CA GLY A 180 -15.98 -11.56 20.36
C GLY A 180 -15.70 -11.01 21.76
N SER A 181 -14.84 -11.65 22.53
CA SER A 181 -14.50 -11.24 23.90
C SER A 181 -13.41 -10.16 23.98
N GLU A 182 -12.49 -10.11 22.99
CA GLU A 182 -11.43 -9.10 22.93
C GLU A 182 -11.39 -8.35 21.60
N GLY A 183 -12.27 -8.68 20.68
CA GLY A 183 -12.36 -8.08 19.36
C GLY A 183 -11.92 -9.00 18.23
N THR A 184 -12.08 -8.50 17.01
CA THR A 184 -11.65 -9.09 15.76
C THR A 184 -10.72 -8.13 15.05
N VAL A 185 -9.66 -8.65 14.42
CA VAL A 185 -8.80 -7.89 13.51
C VAL A 185 -8.95 -8.42 12.08
N TYR A 186 -9.03 -7.50 11.13
CA TYR A 186 -9.01 -7.74 9.69
C TYR A 186 -7.65 -7.30 9.15
N VAL A 187 -6.99 -8.15 8.38
CA VAL A 187 -5.65 -7.91 7.84
C VAL A 187 -5.65 -8.19 6.35
N THR A 188 -5.06 -7.31 5.56
CA THR A 188 -4.87 -7.54 4.12
C THR A 188 -3.62 -8.36 3.84
N ASP A 189 -3.69 -9.21 2.81
CA ASP A 189 -2.54 -9.91 2.23
C ASP A 189 -2.19 -9.31 0.87
N SER A 190 -1.14 -8.51 0.85
CA SER A 190 -0.61 -7.79 -0.31
C SER A 190 0.38 -8.65 -1.11
N SER A 191 0.10 -9.93 -1.24
CA SER A 191 0.98 -10.86 -1.97
C SER A 191 1.44 -10.31 -3.31
N LEU A 192 2.73 -10.43 -3.61
CA LEU A 192 3.34 -10.08 -4.90
C LEU A 192 3.32 -11.24 -5.90
N SER A 193 3.14 -12.47 -5.46
CA SER A 193 3.30 -13.68 -6.27
C SER A 193 2.27 -14.77 -5.99
N GLY A 194 1.45 -14.58 -4.96
CA GLY A 194 0.40 -15.51 -4.54
C GLY A 194 -0.97 -14.85 -4.57
N PRO A 195 -1.99 -15.57 -4.11
CA PRO A 195 -3.34 -15.02 -3.99
C PRO A 195 -3.38 -13.96 -2.88
N GLY A 196 -3.99 -12.81 -3.17
CA GLY A 196 -4.39 -11.87 -2.13
C GLY A 196 -5.55 -12.40 -1.30
N ALA A 197 -5.75 -11.83 -0.11
CA ALA A 197 -6.82 -12.26 0.79
C ALA A 197 -7.15 -11.16 1.83
N ILE A 198 -8.22 -11.41 2.57
CA ILE A 198 -8.49 -10.78 3.87
C ILE A 198 -8.30 -11.85 4.94
N ILE A 199 -7.40 -11.64 5.87
CA ILE A 199 -7.23 -12.52 7.03
C ILE A 199 -8.07 -11.94 8.17
N VAL A 200 -8.91 -12.77 8.77
CA VAL A 200 -9.78 -12.42 9.90
C VAL A 200 -9.31 -13.20 11.11
N MET A 201 -8.96 -12.51 12.21
CA MET A 201 -8.46 -13.17 13.42
C MET A 201 -9.25 -12.72 14.65
N ASP A 202 -9.73 -13.68 15.43
CA ASP A 202 -10.24 -13.46 16.77
C ASP A 202 -9.09 -13.16 17.74
N ILE A 203 -9.14 -12.00 18.38
CA ILE A 203 -8.03 -11.50 19.20
C ILE A 203 -7.86 -12.33 20.49
N ALA A 204 -8.94 -12.87 21.03
CA ALA A 204 -8.90 -13.62 22.27
C ALA A 204 -8.18 -14.98 22.08
N SER A 205 -8.56 -15.71 21.04
CA SER A 205 -8.09 -17.08 20.79
C SER A 205 -6.90 -17.15 19.83
N GLY A 206 -6.68 -16.13 18.98
CA GLY A 206 -5.72 -16.19 17.88
C GLY A 206 -6.20 -17.06 16.71
N HIS A 207 -7.45 -17.58 16.76
CA HIS A 207 -8.02 -18.31 15.63
C HIS A 207 -8.16 -17.39 14.42
N ALA A 208 -7.66 -17.82 13.27
CA ALA A 208 -7.68 -17.02 12.05
C ALA A 208 -8.28 -17.77 10.87
N LEU A 209 -8.97 -17.01 10.01
CA LEU A 209 -9.53 -17.45 8.74
C LEU A 209 -8.88 -16.66 7.61
N ARG A 210 -8.59 -17.34 6.51
CA ARG A 210 -8.17 -16.69 5.26
C ARG A 210 -9.37 -16.62 4.33
N ARG A 211 -9.89 -15.41 4.11
CA ARG A 211 -11.14 -15.13 3.39
C ARG A 211 -10.88 -14.41 2.07
N LEU A 212 -11.77 -14.56 1.09
CA LEU A 212 -11.62 -14.00 -0.26
C LEU A 212 -10.26 -14.36 -0.90
N ASN A 213 -9.77 -15.56 -0.61
CA ASN A 213 -8.46 -16.01 -1.06
C ASN A 213 -8.42 -16.14 -2.59
N GLY A 214 -7.67 -15.25 -3.26
CA GLY A 214 -7.58 -15.19 -4.71
C GLY A 214 -8.86 -14.75 -5.41
N ALA A 215 -9.80 -14.14 -4.69
CA ALA A 215 -10.97 -13.51 -5.29
C ALA A 215 -10.55 -12.32 -6.19
N GLN A 216 -11.34 -11.99 -7.20
CA GLN A 216 -11.06 -10.86 -8.09
C GLN A 216 -10.84 -9.56 -7.28
N SER A 217 -11.65 -9.33 -6.25
CA SER A 217 -11.59 -8.14 -5.41
C SER A 217 -10.34 -8.02 -4.53
N THR A 218 -9.64 -9.14 -4.27
CA THR A 218 -8.40 -9.17 -3.50
C THR A 218 -7.15 -9.39 -4.37
N SER A 219 -7.34 -9.58 -5.67
CA SER A 219 -6.26 -9.85 -6.63
C SER A 219 -5.86 -8.60 -7.40
N VAL A 220 -4.67 -8.63 -7.99
CA VAL A 220 -4.21 -7.63 -8.95
C VAL A 220 -5.20 -7.54 -10.12
N ASP A 221 -5.62 -6.34 -10.48
CA ASP A 221 -6.36 -6.13 -11.73
C ASP A 221 -5.39 -6.36 -12.92
N PRO A 222 -5.64 -7.35 -13.78
CA PRO A 222 -4.72 -7.70 -14.85
C PRO A 222 -4.58 -6.60 -15.93
N ALA A 223 -5.52 -5.67 -15.98
CA ALA A 223 -5.47 -4.53 -16.90
C ALA A 223 -4.79 -3.29 -16.28
N PHE A 224 -4.43 -3.36 -14.98
CA PHE A 224 -3.90 -2.21 -14.27
C PHE A 224 -2.41 -2.01 -14.57
N VAL A 225 -2.08 -0.79 -14.97
CA VAL A 225 -0.70 -0.29 -15.07
C VAL A 225 -0.62 0.98 -14.24
N PRO A 226 0.14 0.98 -13.13
CA PRO A 226 0.32 2.19 -12.33
C PRO A 226 1.17 3.20 -13.09
N VAL A 227 0.73 4.46 -13.13
CA VAL A 227 1.45 5.57 -13.78
C VAL A 227 1.66 6.68 -12.78
N VAL A 228 2.89 6.89 -12.38
CA VAL A 228 3.26 7.92 -11.40
C VAL A 228 4.28 8.87 -12.02
N GLU A 229 4.11 10.16 -11.82
CA GLU A 229 4.95 11.19 -12.47
C GLU A 229 5.03 11.03 -14.01
N GLY A 230 3.92 10.54 -14.63
CA GLY A 230 3.83 10.33 -16.08
C GLY A 230 4.57 9.07 -16.58
N VAL A 231 5.09 8.23 -15.69
CA VAL A 231 5.85 7.03 -16.03
C VAL A 231 5.19 5.79 -15.44
N ALA A 232 5.11 4.71 -16.23
CA ALA A 232 4.63 3.42 -15.74
C ALA A 232 5.59 2.87 -14.67
N VAL A 233 5.05 2.45 -13.52
CA VAL A 233 5.83 1.82 -12.45
C VAL A 233 5.99 0.35 -12.78
N LEU A 234 7.20 -0.04 -13.14
CA LEU A 234 7.54 -1.38 -13.57
C LEU A 234 8.49 -2.03 -12.56
N GLY A 235 8.15 -3.24 -12.15
CA GLY A 235 9.03 -4.10 -11.35
C GLY A 235 9.78 -5.12 -12.22
N ASP A 236 10.69 -5.87 -11.61
CA ASP A 236 11.43 -6.92 -12.28
C ASP A 236 10.52 -8.13 -12.58
N GLY A 237 10.58 -8.58 -13.81
CA GLY A 237 9.90 -9.76 -14.30
C GLY A 237 10.89 -10.89 -14.57
N PRO A 238 10.39 -12.07 -14.98
CA PRO A 238 11.24 -13.20 -15.36
C PRO A 238 12.23 -12.83 -16.47
N ASN A 239 13.42 -13.42 -16.45
CA ASN A 239 14.46 -13.26 -17.49
C ASN A 239 14.88 -11.80 -17.77
N GLY A 240 14.85 -10.93 -16.75
CA GLY A 240 15.23 -9.53 -16.88
C GLY A 240 14.21 -8.65 -17.61
N THR A 241 12.99 -9.14 -17.83
CA THR A 241 11.91 -8.33 -18.37
C THR A 241 11.38 -7.36 -17.31
N ARG A 242 10.75 -6.27 -17.75
CA ARG A 242 10.04 -5.33 -16.88
C ARG A 242 8.55 -5.52 -17.07
N LYS A 243 7.79 -5.56 -15.99
CA LYS A 243 6.33 -5.70 -16.02
C LYS A 243 5.68 -4.71 -15.05
N PRO A 244 4.43 -4.31 -15.26
CA PRO A 244 3.69 -3.52 -14.26
C PRO A 244 3.77 -4.15 -12.89
N VAL A 245 3.94 -3.32 -11.86
CA VAL A 245 3.94 -3.78 -10.47
C VAL A 245 2.57 -4.36 -10.15
N GLY A 246 2.56 -5.58 -9.62
CA GLY A 246 1.36 -6.29 -9.21
C GLY A 246 1.40 -6.59 -7.72
N VAL A 247 0.55 -5.92 -6.95
CA VAL A 247 0.37 -6.10 -5.51
C VAL A 247 -1.11 -6.31 -5.22
N ALA A 248 -1.41 -7.36 -4.51
CA ALA A 248 -2.76 -7.79 -4.18
C ALA A 248 -3.44 -6.88 -3.13
N SER A 249 -4.36 -7.43 -2.33
CA SER A 249 -5.17 -6.69 -1.34
C SER A 249 -4.30 -5.91 -0.35
N ASP A 250 -4.50 -4.60 -0.26
CA ASP A 250 -3.62 -3.66 0.41
C ASP A 250 -4.39 -2.73 1.34
N GLY A 251 -4.87 -1.59 0.82
CA GLY A 251 -5.62 -0.62 1.61
C GLY A 251 -6.88 -1.22 2.25
N ILE A 252 -7.13 -0.88 3.51
CA ILE A 252 -8.24 -1.40 4.30
C ILE A 252 -8.81 -0.31 5.22
N ALA A 253 -10.14 -0.24 5.33
CA ALA A 253 -10.84 0.63 6.28
C ALA A 253 -12.09 -0.06 6.81
N LEU A 254 -12.49 0.26 8.03
CA LEU A 254 -13.70 -0.28 8.66
C LEU A 254 -14.72 0.82 8.84
N SER A 255 -15.99 0.56 8.48
CA SER A 255 -17.08 1.51 8.71
C SER A 255 -17.25 1.85 10.19
N ALA A 256 -17.77 3.03 10.50
CA ALA A 256 -17.93 3.52 11.86
C ALA A 256 -18.79 2.58 12.73
N ASP A 257 -19.75 1.87 12.14
CA ASP A 257 -20.59 0.88 12.84
C ASP A 257 -19.98 -0.54 12.84
N GLY A 258 -18.81 -0.74 12.20
CA GLY A 258 -18.11 -2.02 12.09
C GLY A 258 -18.78 -3.05 11.19
N LYS A 259 -19.83 -2.69 10.46
CA LYS A 259 -20.58 -3.64 9.63
C LYS A 259 -20.02 -3.84 8.24
N THR A 260 -19.21 -2.92 7.75
CA THR A 260 -18.65 -2.96 6.40
C THR A 260 -17.15 -2.84 6.45
N LEU A 261 -16.45 -3.78 5.83
CA LEU A 261 -15.03 -3.68 5.53
C LEU A 261 -14.87 -3.13 4.11
N TYR A 262 -14.14 -2.02 3.98
CA TYR A 262 -13.68 -1.47 2.71
C TYR A 262 -12.25 -1.93 2.46
N PHE A 263 -11.94 -2.31 1.23
CA PHE A 263 -10.59 -2.76 0.86
C PHE A 263 -10.32 -2.57 -0.62
N SER A 264 -9.06 -2.63 -0.99
CA SER A 264 -8.60 -2.47 -2.36
C SER A 264 -7.26 -3.17 -2.57
N PRO A 265 -7.02 -3.84 -3.71
CA PRO A 265 -5.66 -4.14 -4.12
C PRO A 265 -4.87 -2.84 -4.39
N LEU A 266 -3.57 -2.82 -4.09
CA LEU A 266 -2.70 -1.71 -4.50
C LEU A 266 -2.72 -1.53 -6.02
N SER A 267 -2.71 -2.66 -6.74
CA SER A 267 -2.75 -2.70 -8.19
C SER A 267 -4.18 -2.80 -8.72
N SER A 268 -5.00 -1.82 -8.33
CA SER A 268 -6.37 -1.59 -8.82
C SER A 268 -6.80 -0.16 -8.51
N ARG A 269 -7.71 0.38 -9.31
CA ARG A 269 -8.37 1.67 -9.02
C ARG A 269 -9.72 1.50 -8.32
N HIS A 270 -10.20 0.27 -8.12
CA HIS A 270 -11.51 -0.02 -7.56
C HIS A 270 -11.49 -0.07 -6.03
N LEU A 271 -12.56 0.42 -5.43
CA LEU A 271 -12.87 0.22 -4.01
C LEU A 271 -13.89 -0.91 -3.89
N TYR A 272 -13.61 -1.86 -3.02
CA TYR A 272 -14.52 -2.95 -2.69
C TYR A 272 -15.05 -2.83 -1.27
N ALA A 273 -16.25 -3.39 -1.06
CA ALA A 273 -16.89 -3.45 0.25
C ALA A 273 -17.51 -4.82 0.49
N VAL A 274 -17.45 -5.30 1.72
CA VAL A 274 -18.08 -6.55 2.14
C VAL A 274 -18.61 -6.46 3.57
N ALA A 275 -19.73 -7.12 3.86
CA ALA A 275 -20.25 -7.19 5.21
C ALA A 275 -19.32 -7.98 6.14
N THR A 276 -18.93 -7.38 7.27
CA THR A 276 -18.03 -8.04 8.24
C THR A 276 -18.64 -9.27 8.86
N GLU A 277 -19.97 -9.36 8.95
CA GLU A 277 -20.69 -10.54 9.40
C GLU A 277 -20.35 -11.76 8.54
N LEU A 278 -20.36 -11.60 7.21
CA LEU A 278 -20.04 -12.68 6.27
C LEU A 278 -18.56 -13.09 6.34
N LEU A 279 -17.66 -12.14 6.56
CA LEU A 279 -16.23 -12.42 6.73
C LEU A 279 -15.96 -13.25 8.00
N ASN A 280 -16.70 -12.98 9.08
CA ASN A 280 -16.52 -13.65 10.37
C ASN A 280 -17.20 -15.05 10.41
N ASP A 281 -18.20 -15.31 9.56
CA ASP A 281 -18.91 -16.58 9.57
C ASP A 281 -18.16 -17.65 8.77
N SER A 282 -17.54 -18.60 9.47
CA SER A 282 -16.83 -19.73 8.86
C SER A 282 -17.73 -20.68 8.04
N LYS A 283 -19.05 -20.58 8.18
CA LYS A 283 -20.01 -21.38 7.41
C LYS A 283 -20.32 -20.80 6.04
N VAL A 284 -20.07 -19.51 5.84
CA VAL A 284 -20.20 -18.86 4.53
C VAL A 284 -19.06 -19.34 3.63
N SER A 285 -19.40 -19.96 2.52
CA SER A 285 -18.40 -20.45 1.55
C SER A 285 -17.67 -19.27 0.87
N GLU A 286 -16.46 -19.51 0.36
CA GLU A 286 -15.69 -18.49 -0.37
C GLU A 286 -16.45 -17.99 -1.62
N GLN A 287 -17.18 -18.86 -2.29
CA GLN A 287 -18.01 -18.49 -3.44
C GLN A 287 -19.15 -17.54 -3.04
N GLN A 288 -19.86 -17.82 -1.95
CA GLN A 288 -20.92 -16.94 -1.43
C GLN A 288 -20.34 -15.61 -0.99
N LEU A 289 -19.20 -15.65 -0.30
CA LEU A 289 -18.52 -14.44 0.17
C LEU A 289 -18.05 -13.57 -1.00
N ALA A 290 -17.42 -14.16 -2.01
CA ALA A 290 -16.99 -13.42 -3.21
C ALA A 290 -18.18 -12.80 -3.97
N ALA A 291 -19.32 -13.51 -4.03
CA ALA A 291 -20.55 -13.00 -4.65
C ALA A 291 -21.21 -11.86 -3.84
N ALA A 292 -20.93 -11.75 -2.54
CA ALA A 292 -21.43 -10.68 -1.68
C ALA A 292 -20.55 -9.43 -1.66
N VAL A 293 -19.35 -9.47 -2.25
CA VAL A 293 -18.51 -8.30 -2.38
C VAL A 293 -19.17 -7.30 -3.34
N GLN A 294 -19.23 -6.05 -2.90
CA GLN A 294 -19.69 -4.93 -3.71
C GLN A 294 -18.50 -4.19 -4.32
N ASP A 295 -18.52 -3.99 -5.63
CA ASP A 295 -17.61 -3.07 -6.31
C ASP A 295 -18.23 -1.67 -6.26
N LEU A 296 -17.56 -0.76 -5.55
CA LEU A 296 -18.00 0.63 -5.36
C LEU A 296 -17.45 1.59 -6.43
N GLY A 297 -16.84 1.04 -7.47
CA GLY A 297 -16.28 1.79 -8.60
C GLY A 297 -14.89 2.36 -8.32
N GLU A 298 -14.45 3.22 -9.23
CA GLU A 298 -13.09 3.76 -9.21
C GLU A 298 -12.90 4.84 -8.13
N LYS A 299 -11.90 4.65 -7.29
CA LYS A 299 -11.44 5.60 -6.27
C LYS A 299 -10.15 6.35 -6.66
N GLY A 300 -9.47 5.91 -7.70
CA GLY A 300 -8.06 6.19 -7.99
C GLY A 300 -7.16 5.07 -7.44
N ALA A 301 -5.90 5.07 -7.85
CA ALA A 301 -4.93 4.09 -7.40
C ALA A 301 -4.45 4.48 -5.99
N SER A 302 -4.76 3.67 -4.98
CA SER A 302 -4.41 3.99 -3.60
C SER A 302 -3.60 2.88 -2.94
N ASP A 303 -2.74 3.29 -2.02
CA ASP A 303 -2.08 2.45 -1.04
C ASP A 303 -3.02 2.31 0.18
N GLY A 304 -2.91 3.15 1.18
CA GLY A 304 -3.75 3.12 2.37
C GLY A 304 -5.16 3.65 2.18
N LEU A 305 -6.06 3.16 3.02
CA LEU A 305 -7.43 3.65 3.23
C LEU A 305 -7.64 4.01 4.70
N GLU A 306 -8.56 4.94 4.97
CA GLU A 306 -8.99 5.25 6.34
C GLU A 306 -10.49 5.64 6.35
N ALA A 307 -11.17 5.44 7.47
CA ALA A 307 -12.58 5.82 7.63
C ALA A 307 -12.80 6.76 8.81
N ASP A 308 -13.75 7.67 8.68
CA ASP A 308 -14.13 8.58 9.76
C ASP A 308 -15.43 8.17 10.46
N ALA A 309 -15.67 8.76 11.62
CA ALA A 309 -16.86 8.52 12.43
C ALA A 309 -18.18 8.97 11.74
N LYS A 310 -18.08 9.74 10.65
CA LYS A 310 -19.25 10.22 9.88
C LYS A 310 -19.53 9.33 8.66
N GLY A 311 -18.77 8.25 8.47
CA GLY A 311 -18.94 7.27 7.40
C GLY A 311 -18.29 7.63 6.08
N ALA A 312 -17.38 8.60 6.07
CA ALA A 312 -16.55 8.86 4.89
C ALA A 312 -15.32 7.93 4.88
N VAL A 313 -14.86 7.59 3.66
CA VAL A 313 -13.64 6.81 3.43
C VAL A 313 -12.63 7.68 2.69
N TYR A 314 -11.39 7.68 3.18
CA TYR A 314 -10.27 8.41 2.59
C TYR A 314 -9.33 7.43 1.89
N ALA A 315 -8.77 7.86 0.76
CA ALA A 315 -7.83 7.09 -0.05
C ALA A 315 -6.69 7.98 -0.52
N GLY A 316 -5.46 7.52 -0.43
CA GLY A 316 -4.30 8.18 -1.00
C GLY A 316 -4.17 7.82 -2.49
N ASP A 317 -4.45 8.75 -3.40
CA ASP A 317 -4.30 8.54 -4.85
C ASP A 317 -2.85 8.85 -5.26
N TYR A 318 -2.03 7.80 -5.35
CA TYR A 318 -0.60 7.94 -5.63
C TYR A 318 -0.30 8.28 -7.09
N GLU A 319 -1.23 8.06 -8.03
CA GLU A 319 -1.08 8.47 -9.42
C GLU A 319 -1.27 9.98 -9.61
N HIS A 320 -2.05 10.62 -8.73
CA HIS A 320 -2.43 12.03 -8.86
C HIS A 320 -1.99 12.90 -7.67
N ASN A 321 -1.03 12.43 -6.86
CA ASN A 321 -0.49 13.19 -5.71
C ASN A 321 -1.60 13.79 -4.83
N SER A 322 -2.62 12.99 -4.48
CA SER A 322 -3.81 13.52 -3.84
C SER A 322 -4.37 12.61 -2.75
N ILE A 323 -5.18 13.20 -1.86
CA ILE A 323 -6.09 12.48 -0.98
C ILE A 323 -7.51 12.67 -1.49
N ARG A 324 -8.20 11.57 -1.70
CA ARG A 324 -9.60 11.53 -2.09
C ARG A 324 -10.46 11.12 -0.90
N LYS A 325 -11.67 11.67 -0.84
CA LYS A 325 -12.68 11.37 0.18
C LYS A 325 -13.94 10.89 -0.49
N ARG A 326 -14.43 9.70 -0.12
CA ARG A 326 -15.73 9.19 -0.49
C ARG A 326 -16.74 9.56 0.59
N LEU A 327 -17.80 10.26 0.21
CA LEU A 327 -18.91 10.58 1.09
C LEU A 327 -19.86 9.37 1.27
N PRO A 328 -20.73 9.35 2.30
CA PRO A 328 -21.70 8.27 2.50
C PRO A 328 -22.65 8.06 1.31
N ASP A 329 -22.92 9.09 0.53
CA ASP A 329 -23.74 9.00 -0.70
C ASP A 329 -23.01 8.38 -1.89
N GLY A 330 -21.74 8.05 -1.74
CA GLY A 330 -20.90 7.42 -2.75
C GLY A 330 -20.10 8.41 -3.61
N THR A 331 -20.29 9.72 -3.47
CA THR A 331 -19.54 10.71 -4.25
C THR A 331 -18.10 10.86 -3.76
N TRP A 332 -17.18 11.09 -4.71
CA TRP A 332 -15.77 11.31 -4.43
C TRP A 332 -15.39 12.78 -4.56
N GLN A 333 -14.56 13.24 -3.64
CA GLN A 333 -13.99 14.59 -3.62
C GLN A 333 -12.47 14.51 -3.45
N THR A 334 -11.71 15.35 -4.14
CA THR A 334 -10.30 15.58 -3.83
C THR A 334 -10.21 16.59 -2.70
N VAL A 335 -9.68 16.17 -1.54
CA VAL A 335 -9.57 17.01 -0.34
C VAL A 335 -8.16 17.55 -0.12
N ALA A 336 -7.16 16.91 -0.73
CA ALA A 336 -5.79 17.43 -0.82
C ALA A 336 -5.19 17.06 -2.17
N HIS A 337 -4.40 17.98 -2.72
CA HIS A 337 -3.51 17.77 -3.87
C HIS A 337 -2.30 18.68 -3.73
N ASP A 338 -1.12 18.13 -3.90
CA ASP A 338 0.14 18.88 -3.93
C ASP A 338 1.18 18.04 -4.68
N PRO A 339 1.93 18.62 -5.64
CA PRO A 339 2.98 17.90 -6.38
C PRO A 339 4.03 17.23 -5.48
N ARG A 340 4.17 17.68 -4.23
CA ARG A 340 5.10 17.09 -3.25
C ARG A 340 4.56 15.80 -2.62
N MET A 341 3.27 15.47 -2.81
CA MET A 341 2.65 14.26 -2.25
C MET A 341 3.01 13.03 -3.11
N LEU A 342 4.29 12.75 -3.23
CA LEU A 342 4.79 11.62 -4.00
C LEU A 342 4.58 10.31 -3.24
N TRP A 343 3.59 9.55 -3.68
CA TRP A 343 3.15 8.31 -3.09
C TRP A 343 2.60 8.47 -1.65
N PRO A 344 1.37 9.01 -1.48
CA PRO A 344 0.68 8.93 -0.20
C PRO A 344 0.38 7.46 0.12
N ASP A 345 0.97 6.98 1.23
CA ASP A 345 0.93 5.59 1.69
C ASP A 345 -0.17 5.42 2.76
N THR A 346 0.16 5.10 3.99
CA THR A 346 -0.78 4.87 5.09
C THR A 346 -1.38 6.18 5.60
N LEU A 347 -2.66 6.12 5.97
CA LEU A 347 -3.44 7.22 6.55
C LEU A 347 -3.86 6.91 7.99
N SER A 348 -3.98 7.93 8.83
CA SER A 348 -4.54 7.82 10.19
C SER A 348 -5.24 9.11 10.59
N ILE A 349 -6.45 9.02 11.12
CA ILE A 349 -7.18 10.19 11.64
C ILE A 349 -6.83 10.38 13.11
N GLY A 350 -6.32 11.55 13.46
CA GLY A 350 -6.01 11.92 14.84
C GLY A 350 -7.21 12.47 15.61
N PRO A 351 -7.15 12.50 16.96
CA PRO A 351 -8.20 13.05 17.82
C PRO A 351 -8.37 14.56 17.66
N ASP A 352 -7.39 15.22 17.07
CA ASP A 352 -7.38 16.67 16.78
C ASP A 352 -8.12 17.06 15.49
N GLY A 353 -8.74 16.08 14.80
CA GLY A 353 -9.49 16.27 13.57
C GLY A 353 -8.61 16.48 12.34
N TYR A 354 -7.40 15.98 12.36
CA TYR A 354 -6.49 15.93 11.22
C TYR A 354 -6.38 14.51 10.66
N LEU A 355 -6.26 14.42 9.36
CA LEU A 355 -5.78 13.22 8.66
C LEU A 355 -4.26 13.33 8.53
N TYR A 356 -3.55 12.36 9.09
CA TYR A 356 -2.11 12.19 8.99
C TYR A 356 -1.79 11.15 7.93
N PHE A 357 -0.75 11.36 7.14
CA PHE A 357 -0.36 10.40 6.11
C PHE A 357 1.12 10.49 5.77
N ILE A 358 1.68 9.33 5.43
CA ILE A 358 3.07 9.20 4.96
C ILE A 358 3.14 9.54 3.48
N VAL A 359 4.22 10.22 3.08
CA VAL A 359 4.61 10.46 1.69
C VAL A 359 6.04 9.98 1.54
N ASN A 360 6.24 8.84 0.85
CA ASN A 360 7.48 8.07 0.92
C ASN A 360 8.21 7.86 -0.41
N GLN A 361 7.64 8.30 -1.56
CA GLN A 361 8.26 8.15 -2.87
C GLN A 361 8.54 6.69 -3.27
N LEU A 362 7.67 5.74 -2.89
CA LEU A 362 7.87 4.31 -3.09
C LEU A 362 8.23 3.95 -4.54
N HIS A 363 7.55 4.55 -5.52
CA HIS A 363 7.78 4.32 -6.95
C HIS A 363 9.19 4.71 -7.42
N ARG A 364 9.93 5.49 -6.63
CA ARG A 364 11.30 5.93 -6.93
C ARG A 364 12.37 4.97 -6.41
N GLN A 365 12.00 3.88 -5.72
CA GLN A 365 12.96 2.86 -5.27
C GLN A 365 13.70 2.20 -6.44
N ALA A 366 14.88 1.67 -6.14
CA ALA A 366 15.79 1.07 -7.12
C ALA A 366 15.16 -0.08 -7.93
N ASN A 367 14.36 -0.94 -7.29
CA ASN A 367 13.68 -2.07 -7.93
C ASN A 367 12.64 -1.65 -8.98
N PHE A 368 12.08 -0.44 -8.88
CA PHE A 368 11.18 0.12 -9.89
C PHE A 368 11.90 0.93 -10.97
N ASN A 369 13.18 1.22 -10.79
CA ASN A 369 13.99 2.10 -11.64
C ASN A 369 15.25 1.42 -12.17
N ALA A 370 15.18 0.15 -12.54
CA ALA A 370 16.28 -0.62 -13.11
C ALA A 370 17.57 -0.59 -12.26
N GLY A 371 17.41 -0.66 -10.93
CA GLY A 371 18.53 -0.64 -9.98
C GLY A 371 18.99 0.75 -9.52
N HIS A 372 18.39 1.82 -10.03
CA HIS A 372 18.74 3.20 -9.66
C HIS A 372 17.75 3.76 -8.64
N ASP A 373 18.18 3.97 -7.41
CA ASP A 373 17.38 4.66 -6.39
C ASP A 373 17.26 6.14 -6.73
N LYS A 374 16.03 6.58 -7.00
CA LYS A 374 15.70 7.96 -7.35
C LYS A 374 15.00 8.71 -6.21
N ARG A 375 14.89 8.09 -5.04
CA ARG A 375 14.25 8.73 -3.88
C ARG A 375 15.08 9.91 -3.41
N GLU A 376 14.42 11.01 -3.09
CA GLU A 376 15.02 12.23 -2.57
C GLU A 376 14.55 12.49 -1.15
N LYS A 377 15.47 12.52 -0.20
CA LYS A 377 15.15 12.79 1.21
C LYS A 377 14.99 14.28 1.47
N PRO A 378 14.13 14.68 2.42
CA PRO A 378 13.43 13.83 3.37
C PRO A 378 12.13 13.22 2.80
N TYR A 379 11.72 12.07 3.36
CA TYR A 379 10.33 11.62 3.29
C TYR A 379 9.52 12.42 4.31
N SER A 380 8.20 12.46 4.16
CA SER A 380 7.38 13.33 5.00
C SER A 380 6.21 12.61 5.66
N LEU A 381 5.97 12.94 6.92
CA LEU A 381 4.67 12.81 7.55
C LEU A 381 3.96 14.16 7.40
N LEU A 382 2.87 14.15 6.66
CA LEU A 382 2.01 15.32 6.45
C LEU A 382 0.69 15.16 7.20
N ARG A 383 -0.01 16.27 7.43
CA ARG A 383 -1.38 16.27 7.91
C ARG A 383 -2.25 17.30 7.22
N LEU A 384 -3.54 16.99 7.15
CA LEU A 384 -4.59 17.83 6.57
C LEU A 384 -5.74 17.96 7.57
N LYS A 385 -6.25 19.16 7.82
CA LYS A 385 -7.45 19.38 8.63
C LYS A 385 -8.69 18.85 7.89
N ILE A 386 -9.41 17.92 8.51
CA ILE A 386 -10.63 17.31 7.95
C ILE A 386 -11.86 17.49 8.82
N ASP A 387 -11.70 17.98 10.05
CA ASP A 387 -12.76 18.18 11.05
C ASP A 387 -13.65 16.94 11.28
N ALA A 388 -13.00 15.77 11.32
CA ALA A 388 -13.63 14.49 11.60
C ALA A 388 -12.82 13.70 12.64
N ALA A 389 -13.50 12.88 13.41
CA ALA A 389 -12.90 11.91 14.32
C ALA A 389 -12.67 10.57 13.59
N PRO A 390 -11.73 9.72 14.05
CA PRO A 390 -11.57 8.37 13.51
C PRO A 390 -12.84 7.54 13.70
N ALA A 391 -13.04 6.55 12.84
CA ALA A 391 -14.11 5.57 13.04
C ALA A 391 -13.93 4.85 14.38
N PRO A 392 -14.98 4.75 15.23
CA PRO A 392 -14.85 4.07 16.52
C PRO A 392 -14.65 2.56 16.32
N THR A 393 -13.81 1.96 17.16
CA THR A 393 -13.52 0.53 17.14
C THR A 393 -14.35 -0.25 18.16
N HIS A 394 -15.09 0.45 19.05
CA HIS A 394 -15.83 -0.13 20.18
C HIS A 394 -17.09 0.68 20.49
#